data_36ea10ce6b85a97bf077a1e21033cf25
#
_entry.id   36ea10ce6b85a97bf077a1e21033cf25
#
_cell.length_a   1.000
_cell.length_b   1.000
_cell.length_c   1.000
_cell.angle_alpha   90.00
_cell.angle_beta   90.00
_cell.angle_gamma   90.00
#
_symmetry.space_group_name_H-M   'P 1'
#
loop_
_entity.id
_entity.type
_entity.pdbx_description
1 polymer ?
#
loop_
_entity_poly.entity_id
_entity_poly.type
_entity_poly.pdbx_seq_one_letter_code
_entity_poly.pdbx_strand_id
1 'polypeptide(L)'
;MKKEIDSNTPVMKQFFDVKDKYNDSIVLFRMGDFYETFLNDAILTSQILGIVLTKRANGKAADVDLAGFPHHALDNYLPKLVKAGHR
;
A
#
# COMPACT_ATOMS: atom_id res chain seq x y z
N MET A 1 12.76 12.55 19.18
CA MET A 1 11.36 12.17 19.31
C MET A 1 10.89 11.53 18.03
N LYS A 2 10.19 10.42 18.15
CA LYS A 2 9.72 9.68 16.99
C LYS A 2 8.54 10.42 16.33
N LYS A 3 8.60 10.62 15.02
CA LYS A 3 7.46 11.15 14.28
C LYS A 3 6.34 10.13 14.21
N GLU A 4 5.13 10.59 14.36
CA GLU A 4 3.95 9.78 14.15
C GLU A 4 3.50 9.87 12.69
N ILE A 5 2.79 8.84 12.24
CA ILE A 5 2.19 8.84 10.90
C ILE A 5 1.00 9.79 10.92
N ASP A 6 0.99 10.73 9.97
CA ASP A 6 -0.12 11.67 9.82
C ASP A 6 -1.22 11.04 8.99
N SER A 7 -2.26 10.55 9.67
CA SER A 7 -3.43 9.96 9.01
C SER A 7 -4.35 11.01 8.39
N ASN A 8 -4.06 12.30 8.55
CA ASN A 8 -4.89 13.38 8.01
C ASN A 8 -4.45 13.86 6.63
N THR A 9 -3.31 13.39 6.11
CA THR A 9 -3.00 13.66 4.71
C THR A 9 -4.05 12.99 3.82
N PRO A 10 -4.43 13.61 2.67
CA PRO A 10 -5.53 13.07 1.87
C PRO A 10 -5.35 11.60 1.48
N VAL A 11 -4.15 11.21 1.07
CA VAL A 11 -3.90 9.83 0.65
C VAL A 11 -3.98 8.87 1.84
N MET A 12 -3.43 9.25 2.99
CA MET A 12 -3.47 8.39 4.17
C MET A 12 -4.88 8.29 4.74
N LYS A 13 -5.64 9.38 4.69
CA LYS A 13 -7.04 9.35 5.11
C LYS A 13 -7.85 8.36 4.27
N GLN A 14 -7.68 8.42 2.95
CA GLN A 14 -8.37 7.47 2.06
C GLN A 14 -7.95 6.03 2.34
N PHE A 15 -6.64 5.81 2.54
CA PHE A 15 -6.14 4.49 2.84
C PHE A 15 -6.76 3.93 4.12
N PHE A 16 -6.74 4.70 5.21
CA PHE A 16 -7.28 4.25 6.48
C PHE A 16 -8.80 4.08 6.44
N ASP A 17 -9.52 4.94 5.72
CA ASP A 17 -10.96 4.81 5.56
C ASP A 17 -11.33 3.45 4.93
N VAL A 18 -10.58 3.01 3.93
CA VAL A 18 -10.81 1.70 3.30
C VAL A 18 -10.27 0.57 4.18
N LYS A 19 -9.05 0.74 4.73
CA LYS A 19 -8.41 -0.30 5.53
C LYS A 19 -9.20 -0.63 6.78
N ASP A 20 -9.83 0.37 7.40
CA ASP A 20 -10.65 0.15 8.59
C ASP A 20 -11.88 -0.72 8.28
N LYS A 21 -12.39 -0.66 7.06
CA LYS A 21 -13.52 -1.50 6.62
C LYS A 21 -13.07 -2.92 6.22
N TYR A 22 -11.85 -3.05 5.74
CA TYR A 22 -11.31 -4.31 5.19
C TYR A 22 -9.93 -4.58 5.80
N ASN A 23 -9.87 -4.62 7.13
CA ASN A 23 -8.60 -4.70 7.86
C ASN A 23 -7.82 -5.99 7.62
N ASP A 24 -8.46 -7.03 7.13
CA ASP A 24 -7.84 -8.31 6.76
C ASP A 24 -7.43 -8.39 5.28
N SER A 25 -7.66 -7.34 4.52
CA SER A 25 -7.37 -7.29 3.09
C SER A 25 -6.15 -6.40 2.82
N ILE A 26 -5.41 -6.74 1.77
CA ILE A 26 -4.41 -5.82 1.22
C ILE A 26 -5.16 -4.80 0.36
N VAL A 27 -4.96 -3.53 0.66
CA VAL A 27 -5.64 -2.44 -0.06
C VAL A 27 -4.72 -1.89 -1.13
N LEU A 28 -5.17 -1.98 -2.38
CA LEU A 28 -4.45 -1.43 -3.54
C LEU A 28 -5.22 -0.22 -4.05
N PHE A 29 -4.54 0.92 -4.15
CA PHE A 29 -5.14 2.14 -4.69
C PHE A 29 -4.67 2.40 -6.10
N ARG A 30 -5.61 2.67 -7.01
CA ARG A 30 -5.27 3.18 -8.33
C ARG A 30 -4.86 4.63 -8.21
N MET A 31 -3.60 4.91 -8.53
CA MET A 31 -3.03 6.25 -8.50
C MET A 31 -2.32 6.51 -9.83
N GLY A 32 -3.02 7.24 -10.73
CA GLY A 32 -2.53 7.41 -12.08
C GLY A 32 -2.44 6.06 -12.79
N ASP A 33 -1.27 5.73 -13.29
CA ASP A 33 -1.03 4.48 -14.02
C ASP A 33 -0.59 3.33 -13.12
N PHE A 34 -0.56 3.54 -11.80
CA PHE A 34 -0.07 2.56 -10.85
C PHE A 34 -1.16 2.12 -9.90
N TYR A 35 -1.03 0.90 -9.38
CA TYR A 35 -1.63 0.51 -8.11
C TYR A 35 -0.58 0.64 -7.03
N GLU A 36 -0.95 1.30 -5.94
CA GLU A 36 -0.04 1.53 -4.81
C GLU A 36 -0.68 1.06 -3.52
N THR A 37 0.15 0.60 -2.59
CA THR A 37 -0.28 0.22 -1.26
C THR A 37 0.72 0.76 -0.25
N PHE A 38 0.31 0.82 1.02
CA PHE A 38 1.04 1.56 2.04
C PHE A 38 1.23 0.76 3.30
N LEU A 39 2.21 1.16 4.11
CA LEU A 39 2.44 0.64 5.46
C LEU A 39 2.66 -0.88 5.43
N ASN A 40 2.01 -1.60 6.33
CA ASN A 40 2.18 -3.05 6.42
C ASN A 40 1.75 -3.76 5.14
N ASP A 41 0.71 -3.28 4.46
CA ASP A 41 0.30 -3.84 3.18
C ASP A 41 1.40 -3.71 2.12
N ALA A 42 2.15 -2.60 2.14
CA ALA A 42 3.29 -2.41 1.25
C ALA A 42 4.41 -3.41 1.54
N ILE A 43 4.70 -3.64 2.81
CA ILE A 43 5.72 -4.60 3.22
C ILE A 43 5.34 -6.01 2.74
N LEU A 44 4.11 -6.44 3.00
CA LEU A 44 3.62 -7.74 2.58
C LEU A 44 3.65 -7.89 1.05
N THR A 45 3.14 -6.89 0.35
CA THR A 45 3.06 -6.92 -1.11
C THR A 45 4.45 -6.99 -1.73
N SER A 46 5.40 -6.22 -1.23
CA SER A 46 6.77 -6.25 -1.75
C SER A 46 7.41 -7.62 -1.56
N GLN A 47 7.17 -8.26 -0.43
CA GLN A 47 7.71 -9.59 -0.14
C GLN A 47 7.10 -10.65 -1.05
N ILE A 48 5.77 -10.62 -1.23
CA ILE A 48 5.06 -11.64 -2.02
C ILE A 48 5.36 -11.47 -3.52
N LEU A 49 5.36 -10.25 -4.01
CA LEU A 49 5.51 -9.97 -5.44
C LEU A 49 6.98 -9.79 -5.87
N GLY A 50 7.88 -9.60 -4.91
CA GLY A 50 9.29 -9.32 -5.24
C GLY A 50 9.50 -7.94 -5.83
N ILE A 51 8.62 -6.99 -5.53
CA ILE A 51 8.74 -5.61 -6.00
C ILE A 51 9.40 -4.73 -4.95
N VAL A 52 9.89 -3.57 -5.36
CA VAL A 52 10.65 -2.68 -4.49
C VAL A 52 9.74 -2.07 -3.42
N LEU A 53 10.20 -2.15 -2.16
CA LEU A 53 9.63 -1.40 -1.05
C LEU A 53 10.37 -0.07 -0.95
N THR A 54 9.63 1.03 -0.96
CA THR A 54 10.21 2.37 -0.85
C THR A 54 9.46 3.18 0.18
N LYS A 55 9.76 4.47 0.26
CA LYS A 55 9.13 5.39 1.19
C LYS A 55 8.45 6.52 0.43
N ARG A 56 7.32 6.96 0.95
CA ARG A 56 6.61 8.13 0.45
C ARG A 56 6.61 9.20 1.52
N ALA A 57 6.89 10.44 1.13
CA ALA A 57 6.75 11.58 2.02
C ALA A 57 5.27 11.74 2.44
N ASN A 58 5.04 12.03 3.70
CA ASN A 58 3.71 12.13 4.28
C ASN A 58 3.57 13.47 5.01
N GLY A 59 3.71 14.56 4.25
CA GLY A 59 3.68 15.90 4.80
C GLY A 59 4.82 16.13 5.79
N LYS A 60 4.50 16.63 6.99
CA LYS A 60 5.47 16.87 8.07
C LYS A 60 5.68 15.64 8.97
N ALA A 61 4.91 14.59 8.74
CA ALA A 61 5.03 13.35 9.53
C ALA A 61 6.14 12.46 9.00
N ALA A 62 6.35 11.32 9.64
CA ALA A 62 7.29 10.31 9.16
C ALA A 62 6.89 9.81 7.79
N ASP A 63 7.88 9.48 6.95
CA ASP A 63 7.61 8.84 5.68
C ASP A 63 6.94 7.49 5.90
N VAL A 64 6.10 7.09 4.95
CA VAL A 64 5.38 5.82 5.02
C VAL A 64 5.92 4.84 3.99
N ASP A 65 5.88 3.56 4.33
CA ASP A 65 6.25 2.50 3.41
C ASP A 65 5.29 2.49 2.22
N LEU A 66 5.84 2.26 1.04
CA LEU A 66 5.11 2.28 -0.22
C LEU A 66 5.62 1.17 -1.13
N ALA A 67 4.70 0.45 -1.74
CA ALA A 67 5.01 -0.46 -2.84
C ALA A 67 3.95 -0.30 -3.92
N GLY A 68 4.36 -0.35 -5.18
CA GLY A 68 3.42 -0.18 -6.26
C GLY A 68 3.91 -0.85 -7.54
N PHE A 69 2.99 -1.00 -8.48
CA PHE A 69 3.28 -1.58 -9.79
C PHE A 69 2.34 -0.95 -10.83
N PRO A 70 2.76 -0.98 -12.12
CA PRO A 70 1.89 -0.47 -13.18
C PRO A 70 0.55 -1.20 -13.21
N HIS A 71 -0.53 -0.47 -13.44
CA HIS A 71 -1.88 -1.05 -13.37
C HIS A 71 -2.10 -2.21 -14.32
N HIS A 72 -1.41 -2.21 -15.48
CA HIS A 72 -1.54 -3.29 -16.45
C HIS A 72 -0.92 -4.62 -15.98
N ALA A 73 -0.12 -4.58 -14.91
CA ALA A 73 0.46 -5.79 -14.33
C ALA A 73 -0.45 -6.47 -13.30
N LEU A 74 -1.62 -5.89 -13.02
CA LEU A 74 -2.54 -6.42 -11.99
C LEU A 74 -2.90 -7.88 -12.25
N ASP A 75 -3.18 -8.25 -13.50
CA ASP A 75 -3.57 -9.62 -13.85
C ASP A 75 -2.46 -10.63 -13.57
N ASN A 76 -1.19 -10.20 -13.59
CA ASN A 76 -0.07 -11.06 -13.23
C ASN A 76 0.14 -11.14 -11.72
N TYR A 77 -0.09 -10.04 -11.01
CA TYR A 77 0.25 -9.93 -9.59
C TYR A 77 -0.89 -10.33 -8.67
N LEU A 78 -2.14 -10.04 -9.03
CA LEU A 78 -3.29 -10.34 -8.18
C LEU A 78 -3.37 -11.83 -7.82
N PRO A 79 -3.20 -12.78 -8.77
CA PRO A 79 -3.21 -14.20 -8.42
C PRO A 79 -2.14 -14.60 -7.40
N LYS A 80 -0.97 -13.94 -7.45
CA LYS A 80 0.11 -14.22 -6.48
C LYS A 80 -0.28 -13.81 -5.07
N LEU A 81 -0.95 -12.67 -4.92
CA LEU A 81 -1.44 -12.22 -3.63
C LEU A 81 -2.51 -13.15 -3.07
N VAL A 82 -3.45 -13.56 -3.92
CA VAL A 82 -4.52 -14.48 -3.54
C VAL A 82 -3.94 -15.85 -3.16
N LYS A 83 -3.00 -16.36 -3.94
CA LYS A 83 -2.34 -17.64 -3.67
C LYS A 83 -1.57 -17.63 -2.36
N ALA A 84 -1.04 -16.48 -1.97
CA ALA A 84 -0.34 -16.33 -0.69
C ALA A 84 -1.31 -16.21 0.50
N GLY A 85 -2.62 -16.29 0.26
CA GLY A 85 -3.63 -16.27 1.31
C GLY A 85 -4.17 -14.90 1.65
N HIS A 86 -3.92 -13.91 0.80
CA HIS A 86 -4.38 -12.52 1.03
C HIS A 86 -5.59 -12.17 0.16
N ARG A 87 -6.25 -11.15 0.58
CA ARG A 87 -7.42 -10.61 -0.10
C ARG A 87 -7.15 -9.22 -0.64
#